data_810f433669879e4d26d15bbd2795b7e6
#
_entry.id   810f433669879e4d26d15bbd2795b7e6
#
_cell.length_a   1.000
_cell.length_b   1.000
_cell.length_c   1.000
_cell.angle_alpha   90.00
_cell.angle_beta   90.00
_cell.angle_gamma   90.00
#
_symmetry.space_group_name_H-M   'P 1'
#
loop_
_entity.id
_entity.type
_entity.pdbx_description
1 polymer ?
#
loop_
_entity_poly.entity_id
_entity_poly.type
_entity_poly.pdbx_seq_one_letter_code
_entity_poly.pdbx_strand_id
1 'polypeptide(L)'
;MTWHTRLSLLPALGLLAACATPYRPPVVVHDSATFPGIASTVAQANGRPVDVILVHGMCTHDTGWAERQIDRITGIVEDHAPAPTPAAATTPPRVEIVERTRRLAGGTVRFHALVWSPLTAGLKHQLDVDMTGTPTDCTASGACKPKRAWLNGYVKDNLLNDCLADAVIYQGESHVAIRDAMVRTISQVLENNPDSETPLVVVAESLGSKMLFDALGAMLESWQPQTRALGQQAARRLGLLFMAGNQLPILGLAEQSAAAQRAIATQDSLQRFLDLRRRQPNRRADTLQRLAVVAFTDPNDLLSYRLLPARYTAPDVAVADVLVSNDRTWLGLIENPMTAHLDYLANPDVGTMIACGFPAVALCR
;
A
#
# COMPACT_ATOMS: atom_id res chain seq x y z
N MET A 1 -50.07 2.28 41.54
CA MET A 1 -48.71 2.28 42.06
C MET A 1 -47.78 1.61 41.06
N THR A 2 -46.96 2.44 40.49
CA THR A 2 -45.56 2.33 40.02
C THR A 2 -45.27 1.45 38.80
N TRP A 3 -45.42 2.08 37.62
CA TRP A 3 -44.93 1.56 36.34
C TRP A 3 -43.99 2.56 35.62
N HIS A 4 -43.22 3.34 36.31
CA HIS A 4 -42.41 4.42 35.73
C HIS A 4 -40.88 4.29 35.85
N THR A 5 -40.30 3.11 36.24
CA THR A 5 -38.87 3.02 36.50
C THR A 5 -38.07 2.06 35.60
N ARG A 6 -38.61 1.56 34.47
CA ARG A 6 -37.86 0.64 33.60
C ARG A 6 -37.49 1.20 32.21
N LEU A 7 -37.78 2.46 31.92
CA LEU A 7 -37.52 3.04 30.59
C LEU A 7 -36.19 3.80 30.45
N SER A 8 -35.43 3.97 31.55
CA SER A 8 -34.24 4.86 31.54
C SER A 8 -32.90 4.16 31.30
N LEU A 9 -32.88 2.83 31.21
CA LEU A 9 -31.63 2.08 31.01
C LEU A 9 -31.37 1.68 29.55
N LEU A 10 -32.38 1.65 28.70
CA LEU A 10 -32.23 1.29 27.28
C LEU A 10 -31.44 2.31 26.43
N PRO A 11 -31.59 3.63 26.60
CA PRO A 11 -30.79 4.57 25.80
C PRO A 11 -29.32 4.62 26.23
N ALA A 12 -28.97 4.32 27.48
CA ALA A 12 -27.59 4.32 27.95
C ALA A 12 -26.79 3.11 27.43
N LEU A 13 -27.41 1.94 27.28
CA LEU A 13 -26.76 0.78 26.66
C LEU A 13 -26.63 0.97 25.14
N GLY A 14 -27.53 1.66 24.46
CA GLY A 14 -27.43 2.00 23.05
C GLY A 14 -26.26 2.95 22.73
N LEU A 15 -25.92 3.84 23.65
CA LEU A 15 -24.79 4.78 23.50
C LEU A 15 -23.42 4.12 23.71
N LEU A 16 -23.33 3.03 24.45
CA LEU A 16 -22.08 2.27 24.64
C LEU A 16 -21.73 1.39 23.43
N ALA A 17 -22.69 1.06 22.58
CA ALA A 17 -22.47 0.35 21.32
C ALA A 17 -22.26 1.29 20.12
N ALA A 18 -22.22 2.61 20.36
CA ALA A 18 -22.26 3.63 19.31
C ALA A 18 -20.97 3.75 18.49
N CYS A 19 -19.83 3.28 19.03
CA CYS A 19 -18.53 3.32 18.35
C CYS A 19 -17.87 1.95 18.50
N ALA A 20 -17.56 1.29 17.39
CA ALA A 20 -16.93 -0.02 17.38
C ALA A 20 -15.75 -0.08 16.43
N THR A 21 -14.76 -0.87 16.79
CA THR A 21 -13.63 -1.27 15.94
C THR A 21 -13.68 -2.80 15.81
N PRO A 22 -14.53 -3.35 14.92
CA PRO A 22 -14.85 -4.78 14.92
C PRO A 22 -13.66 -5.68 14.62
N TYR A 23 -12.63 -5.16 13.97
CA TYR A 23 -11.40 -5.87 13.63
C TYR A 23 -10.18 -5.32 14.38
N ARG A 24 -10.36 -5.03 15.65
CA ARG A 24 -9.33 -4.71 16.61
C ARG A 24 -9.52 -5.56 17.88
N PRO A 25 -8.73 -6.63 18.05
CA PRO A 25 -7.54 -7.01 17.27
C PRO A 25 -7.86 -7.48 15.85
N PRO A 26 -6.87 -7.43 14.93
CA PRO A 26 -7.00 -7.91 13.55
C PRO A 26 -7.43 -9.37 13.44
N VAL A 27 -8.19 -9.66 12.40
CA VAL A 27 -8.69 -11.02 12.13
C VAL A 27 -8.06 -11.57 10.87
N VAL A 28 -7.31 -12.64 11.02
CA VAL A 28 -6.78 -13.39 9.88
C VAL A 28 -7.82 -14.38 9.38
N VAL A 29 -8.22 -14.26 8.12
CA VAL A 29 -9.42 -14.93 7.58
C VAL A 29 -9.15 -16.39 7.17
N HIS A 30 -7.90 -16.86 7.18
CA HIS A 30 -7.54 -18.23 6.77
C HIS A 30 -6.73 -19.01 7.81
N ASP A 31 -6.99 -20.32 7.88
CA ASP A 31 -6.51 -21.25 8.89
C ASP A 31 -4.99 -21.50 8.96
N SER A 32 -4.22 -21.07 7.98
CA SER A 32 -2.76 -21.22 7.96
C SER A 32 -2.00 -19.92 8.22
N ALA A 33 -2.56 -19.07 8.97
CA ALA A 33 -2.21 -17.68 9.04
C ALA A 33 -1.08 -17.36 10.01
N THR A 34 0.04 -18.02 9.81
CA THR A 34 1.32 -17.51 10.32
C THR A 34 2.08 -16.89 9.15
N PHE A 35 2.59 -15.68 9.33
CA PHE A 35 3.46 -15.06 8.35
C PHE A 35 4.60 -14.31 9.05
N PRO A 36 5.79 -14.26 8.43
CA PRO A 36 6.91 -13.52 8.97
C PRO A 36 6.68 -12.01 8.88
N GLY A 37 7.32 -11.24 9.77
CA GLY A 37 7.50 -9.80 9.64
C GLY A 37 8.91 -9.44 9.20
N ILE A 38 9.20 -8.14 9.10
CA ILE A 38 10.54 -7.65 8.77
C ILE A 38 11.57 -8.16 9.79
N ALA A 39 11.24 -8.16 11.10
CA ALA A 39 12.12 -8.66 12.16
C ALA A 39 12.52 -10.12 11.96
N SER A 40 11.58 -10.97 11.55
CA SER A 40 11.87 -12.38 11.24
C SER A 40 12.79 -12.52 10.02
N THR A 41 12.58 -11.69 9.00
CA THR A 41 13.41 -11.64 7.80
C THR A 41 14.83 -11.21 8.13
N VAL A 42 14.98 -10.20 9.01
CA VAL A 42 16.29 -9.75 9.51
C VAL A 42 17.01 -10.87 10.27
N ALA A 43 16.32 -11.56 11.16
CA ALA A 43 16.91 -12.68 11.92
C ALA A 43 17.40 -13.82 11.00
N GLN A 44 16.70 -14.06 9.89
CA GLN A 44 17.06 -15.08 8.89
C GLN A 44 18.14 -14.62 7.88
N ALA A 45 18.40 -13.32 7.81
CA ALA A 45 19.35 -12.75 6.85
C ALA A 45 20.83 -13.03 7.19
N ASN A 46 21.14 -13.67 8.33
CA ASN A 46 22.48 -14.07 8.74
C ASN A 46 23.49 -12.88 8.70
N GLY A 47 23.09 -11.73 9.25
CA GLY A 47 23.92 -10.51 9.29
C GLY A 47 23.91 -9.67 8.01
N ARG A 48 23.30 -10.13 6.93
CA ARG A 48 23.07 -9.32 5.73
C ARG A 48 22.00 -8.27 6.00
N PRO A 49 22.06 -7.09 5.35
CA PRO A 49 20.96 -6.14 5.40
C PRO A 49 19.69 -6.72 4.77
N VAL A 50 18.55 -6.17 5.11
CA VAL A 50 17.26 -6.44 4.45
C VAL A 50 16.83 -5.18 3.71
N ASP A 51 16.48 -5.29 2.43
CA ASP A 51 15.91 -4.18 1.69
C ASP A 51 14.38 -4.17 1.80
N VAL A 52 13.82 -2.99 2.05
CA VAL A 52 12.37 -2.77 2.10
C VAL A 52 12.00 -1.70 1.09
N ILE A 53 11.24 -2.07 0.06
CA ILE A 53 10.63 -1.09 -0.86
C ILE A 53 9.26 -0.72 -0.32
N LEU A 54 9.05 0.58 -0.07
CA LEU A 54 7.76 1.18 0.27
C LEU A 54 7.20 1.88 -0.97
N VAL A 55 5.91 1.65 -1.29
CA VAL A 55 5.20 2.35 -2.37
C VAL A 55 3.89 2.87 -1.85
N HIS A 56 3.68 4.21 -1.91
CA HIS A 56 2.43 4.80 -1.47
C HIS A 56 1.26 4.52 -2.42
N GLY A 57 0.06 4.69 -1.90
CA GLY A 57 -1.19 4.58 -2.61
C GLY A 57 -1.51 5.80 -3.48
N MET A 58 -2.77 5.95 -3.86
CA MET A 58 -3.26 7.18 -4.48
C MET A 58 -3.32 8.32 -3.47
N CYS A 59 -3.65 9.52 -3.93
CA CYS A 59 -3.55 10.81 -3.26
C CYS A 59 -2.12 11.40 -3.31
N THR A 60 -2.05 12.69 -3.03
CA THR A 60 -0.78 13.40 -3.05
C THR A 60 0.03 13.10 -1.79
N HIS A 61 1.19 12.53 -1.99
CA HIS A 61 2.17 12.25 -0.94
C HIS A 61 3.49 12.97 -1.23
N ASP A 62 4.18 13.35 -0.18
CA ASP A 62 5.51 13.97 -0.19
C ASP A 62 6.55 13.04 0.46
N THR A 63 7.79 13.48 0.46
CA THR A 63 8.88 12.77 1.14
C THR A 63 8.65 12.62 2.65
N GLY A 64 7.89 13.53 3.27
CA GLY A 64 7.49 13.44 4.68
C GLY A 64 6.56 12.26 4.95
N TRP A 65 5.74 11.84 3.99
CA TRP A 65 4.99 10.59 4.10
C TRP A 65 5.95 9.41 4.32
N ALA A 66 6.98 9.29 3.47
CA ALA A 66 7.94 8.21 3.54
C ALA A 66 8.63 8.12 4.91
N GLU A 67 9.07 9.27 5.43
CA GLU A 67 9.69 9.36 6.76
C GLU A 67 8.75 8.84 7.86
N ARG A 68 7.51 9.35 7.87
CA ARG A 68 6.51 8.94 8.86
C ARG A 68 6.23 7.44 8.84
N GLN A 69 6.15 6.82 7.64
CA GLN A 69 5.87 5.40 7.55
C GLN A 69 7.06 4.55 8.00
N ILE A 70 8.27 4.94 7.62
CA ILE A 70 9.49 4.27 8.07
C ILE A 70 9.58 4.32 9.61
N ASP A 71 9.37 5.49 10.20
CA ASP A 71 9.43 5.67 11.66
C ASP A 71 8.32 4.87 12.38
N ARG A 72 7.12 4.80 11.80
CA ARG A 72 6.02 3.97 12.37
C ARG A 72 6.35 2.49 12.36
N ILE A 73 6.89 1.96 11.26
CA ILE A 73 7.26 0.55 11.15
C ILE A 73 8.42 0.23 12.10
N THR A 74 9.41 1.11 12.18
CA THR A 74 10.62 0.88 12.98
C THR A 74 10.44 1.20 14.47
N GLY A 75 9.60 2.17 14.82
CA GLY A 75 9.31 2.56 16.20
C GLY A 75 8.60 1.49 17.03
N ILE A 76 8.12 0.42 16.40
CA ILE A 76 7.55 -0.74 17.08
C ILE A 76 8.65 -1.63 17.70
N VAL A 77 9.87 -1.59 17.17
CA VAL A 77 10.93 -2.56 17.52
C VAL A 77 12.19 -1.90 18.09
N GLU A 78 12.47 -0.60 17.91
CA GLU A 78 13.74 0.00 18.38
C GLU A 78 13.86 1.51 18.55
N ASP A 79 15.04 1.90 19.14
CA ASP A 79 15.52 3.23 19.49
C ASP A 79 15.70 4.19 18.31
N HIS A 80 15.28 5.43 18.54
CA HIS A 80 15.22 6.50 17.55
C HIS A 80 16.55 7.22 17.36
N ALA A 81 17.03 7.27 16.13
CA ALA A 81 18.01 8.30 15.72
C ALA A 81 17.32 9.27 14.73
N PRO A 82 17.41 10.59 14.94
CA PRO A 82 16.79 11.56 14.04
C PRO A 82 17.47 11.59 12.67
N ALA A 83 16.63 11.70 11.61
CA ALA A 83 17.08 11.74 10.23
C ALA A 83 17.35 13.17 9.75
N PRO A 84 18.33 13.40 8.84
CA PRO A 84 18.56 14.69 8.22
C PRO A 84 17.45 15.06 7.22
N THR A 85 17.12 16.35 7.14
CA THR A 85 16.08 16.90 6.26
C THR A 85 16.61 17.08 4.83
N PRO A 86 15.94 16.61 3.79
CA PRO A 86 16.36 16.82 2.40
C PRO A 86 15.98 18.23 1.89
N ALA A 87 16.81 18.76 0.97
CA ALA A 87 16.57 20.02 0.27
C ALA A 87 15.70 19.81 -0.97
N ALA A 88 14.81 20.77 -1.25
CA ALA A 88 13.94 20.78 -2.42
C ALA A 88 14.75 21.01 -3.71
N ALA A 89 14.56 20.18 -4.72
CA ALA A 89 15.17 20.33 -6.05
C ALA A 89 14.09 20.47 -7.13
N THR A 90 14.25 21.46 -7.98
CA THR A 90 13.43 21.68 -9.19
C THR A 90 13.93 20.79 -10.32
N THR A 91 13.21 19.70 -10.59
CA THR A 91 13.53 18.71 -11.63
C THR A 91 12.25 18.27 -12.34
N PRO A 92 12.29 17.76 -13.59
CA PRO A 92 11.09 17.25 -14.26
C PRO A 92 10.40 16.16 -13.43
N PRO A 93 9.08 15.96 -13.58
CA PRO A 93 8.31 15.02 -12.76
C PRO A 93 8.91 13.62 -12.80
N ARG A 94 9.32 13.14 -11.64
CA ARG A 94 9.94 11.82 -11.47
C ARG A 94 9.49 11.19 -10.15
N VAL A 95 9.67 9.89 -10.04
CA VAL A 95 9.55 9.22 -8.73
C VAL A 95 10.71 9.65 -7.85
N GLU A 96 10.41 10.14 -6.66
CA GLU A 96 11.42 10.48 -5.66
C GLU A 96 11.73 9.24 -4.81
N ILE A 97 12.99 9.01 -4.50
CA ILE A 97 13.42 7.91 -3.64
C ILE A 97 13.86 8.48 -2.31
N VAL A 98 13.19 8.07 -1.23
CA VAL A 98 13.62 8.37 0.14
C VAL A 98 14.32 7.14 0.70
N GLU A 99 15.63 7.22 0.88
CA GLU A 99 16.43 6.13 1.41
C GLU A 99 16.73 6.36 2.89
N ARG A 100 16.48 5.34 3.71
CA ARG A 100 16.80 5.36 5.15
C ARG A 100 17.33 4.01 5.58
N THR A 101 18.36 4.04 6.40
CA THR A 101 18.88 2.84 7.06
C THR A 101 18.48 2.88 8.53
N ARG A 102 17.96 1.77 9.04
CA ARG A 102 17.58 1.59 10.44
C ARG A 102 18.15 0.27 10.97
N ARG A 103 18.31 0.19 12.27
CA ARG A 103 18.56 -1.09 12.94
C ARG A 103 17.24 -1.65 13.43
N LEU A 104 17.01 -2.92 13.19
CA LEU A 104 15.80 -3.61 13.58
C LEU A 104 16.13 -5.04 13.97
N ALA A 105 15.66 -5.53 15.11
CA ALA A 105 15.90 -6.90 15.56
C ALA A 105 17.40 -7.31 15.52
N GLY A 106 18.30 -6.39 15.83
CA GLY A 106 19.76 -6.61 15.85
C GLY A 106 20.43 -6.60 14.47
N GLY A 107 19.70 -6.41 13.38
CA GLY A 107 20.24 -6.32 12.02
C GLY A 107 20.02 -4.96 11.36
N THR A 108 20.40 -4.86 10.10
CA THR A 108 20.29 -3.64 9.29
C THR A 108 19.16 -3.75 8.30
N VAL A 109 18.27 -2.75 8.26
CA VAL A 109 17.21 -2.62 7.27
C VAL A 109 17.42 -1.34 6.47
N ARG A 110 17.38 -1.45 5.15
CA ARG A 110 17.47 -0.33 4.22
C ARG A 110 16.10 -0.11 3.60
N PHE A 111 15.50 1.02 3.89
CA PHE A 111 14.22 1.43 3.33
C PHE A 111 14.44 2.26 2.08
N HIS A 112 13.67 1.95 1.03
CA HIS A 112 13.61 2.66 -0.25
C HIS A 112 12.15 3.01 -0.51
N ALA A 113 11.72 4.18 -0.02
CA ALA A 113 10.34 4.62 -0.22
C ALA A 113 10.24 5.39 -1.55
N LEU A 114 9.31 4.95 -2.40
CA LEU A 114 9.08 5.48 -3.74
C LEU A 114 7.90 6.45 -3.70
N VAL A 115 8.17 7.75 -3.83
CA VAL A 115 7.16 8.81 -3.87
C VAL A 115 6.89 9.16 -5.33
N TRP A 116 5.78 8.66 -5.88
CA TRP A 116 5.43 8.79 -7.29
C TRP A 116 4.42 9.92 -7.58
N SER A 117 3.85 10.57 -6.56
CA SER A 117 2.89 11.68 -6.72
C SER A 117 3.32 12.78 -7.70
N PRO A 118 4.61 13.13 -7.83
CA PRO A 118 5.02 14.12 -8.82
C PRO A 118 4.66 13.77 -10.26
N LEU A 119 4.47 12.48 -10.58
CA LEU A 119 4.12 12.04 -11.94
C LEU A 119 2.70 12.42 -12.37
N THR A 120 1.78 12.59 -11.41
CA THR A 120 0.36 12.87 -11.66
C THR A 120 -0.04 14.29 -11.30
N ALA A 121 0.76 14.99 -10.47
CA ALA A 121 0.44 16.31 -9.94
C ALA A 121 0.06 17.31 -11.02
N GLY A 122 0.83 17.41 -12.10
CA GLY A 122 0.55 18.35 -13.20
C GLY A 122 -0.78 18.10 -13.92
N LEU A 123 -1.21 16.84 -14.01
CA LEU A 123 -2.51 16.48 -14.60
C LEU A 123 -3.67 16.77 -13.63
N LYS A 124 -3.46 16.53 -12.33
CA LYS A 124 -4.47 16.82 -11.29
C LYS A 124 -4.78 18.32 -11.18
N HIS A 125 -3.80 19.19 -11.43
CA HIS A 125 -4.01 20.64 -11.44
C HIS A 125 -5.09 21.11 -12.44
N GLN A 126 -5.44 20.30 -13.45
CA GLN A 126 -6.57 20.62 -14.35
C GLN A 126 -7.91 20.63 -13.61
N LEU A 127 -8.01 19.98 -12.45
CA LEU A 127 -9.21 19.93 -11.62
C LEU A 127 -9.32 21.12 -10.62
N ASP A 128 -8.27 21.93 -10.51
CA ASP A 128 -8.21 23.05 -9.57
C ASP A 128 -9.25 24.14 -9.88
N VAL A 129 -9.73 24.20 -11.14
CA VAL A 129 -10.79 25.12 -11.57
C VAL A 129 -12.08 24.96 -10.76
N ASP A 130 -12.31 23.76 -10.20
CA ASP A 130 -13.53 23.43 -9.47
C ASP A 130 -13.27 23.09 -7.98
N MET A 131 -12.12 23.47 -7.45
CA MET A 131 -11.81 23.30 -6.02
C MET A 131 -12.68 24.20 -5.15
N THR A 132 -13.12 23.70 -4.01
CA THR A 132 -14.01 24.44 -3.09
C THR A 132 -13.30 25.63 -2.45
N GLY A 133 -12.01 25.49 -2.13
CA GLY A 133 -11.23 26.50 -1.41
C GLY A 133 -10.72 27.64 -2.30
N THR A 134 -9.94 27.31 -3.30
CA THR A 134 -9.20 28.28 -4.17
C THR A 134 -9.20 27.81 -5.61
N PRO A 135 -10.33 27.98 -6.35
CA PRO A 135 -10.34 27.68 -7.77
C PRO A 135 -9.35 28.57 -8.53
N THR A 136 -8.56 27.99 -9.45
CA THR A 136 -7.47 28.70 -10.14
C THR A 136 -7.93 29.85 -11.02
N ASP A 137 -9.12 29.75 -11.62
CA ASP A 137 -9.65 30.76 -12.56
C ASP A 137 -10.51 31.83 -11.89
N CYS A 138 -10.46 31.91 -10.56
CA CYS A 138 -11.27 32.83 -9.80
C CYS A 138 -10.62 34.21 -9.71
N THR A 139 -10.87 35.06 -10.71
CA THR A 139 -10.48 36.48 -10.64
C THR A 139 -11.52 37.28 -9.86
N ALA A 140 -11.15 37.86 -8.72
CA ALA A 140 -11.75 38.98 -7.98
C ALA A 140 -13.27 39.02 -7.67
N SER A 141 -14.15 38.38 -8.41
CA SER A 141 -15.58 38.32 -8.07
C SER A 141 -15.90 37.05 -7.30
N GLY A 142 -16.41 37.17 -6.07
CA GLY A 142 -16.77 36.03 -5.22
C GLY A 142 -17.82 35.06 -5.82
N ALA A 143 -18.26 35.30 -7.06
CA ALA A 143 -19.21 34.48 -7.80
C ALA A 143 -18.63 33.18 -8.34
N CYS A 144 -17.31 33.07 -8.50
CA CYS A 144 -16.65 31.89 -9.05
C CYS A 144 -16.31 30.83 -8.00
N LYS A 145 -16.48 31.10 -6.71
CA LYS A 145 -16.31 30.09 -5.66
C LYS A 145 -17.58 29.25 -5.52
N PRO A 146 -17.55 27.96 -5.87
CA PRO A 146 -18.75 27.14 -5.76
C PRO A 146 -19.16 27.01 -4.30
N LYS A 147 -20.44 27.30 -4.00
CA LYS A 147 -21.04 27.04 -2.69
C LYS A 147 -21.47 25.57 -2.64
N ARG A 148 -20.75 24.77 -1.88
CA ARG A 148 -21.06 23.33 -1.69
C ARG A 148 -21.43 23.06 -0.24
N ALA A 149 -22.27 22.03 -0.04
CA ALA A 149 -22.41 21.42 1.27
C ALA A 149 -21.01 20.94 1.72
N TRP A 150 -20.68 21.18 2.99
CA TRP A 150 -19.33 20.94 3.52
C TRP A 150 -18.80 19.54 3.22
N LEU A 151 -19.60 18.50 3.52
CA LEU A 151 -19.18 17.11 3.28
C LEU A 151 -18.95 16.81 1.80
N ASN A 152 -19.81 17.35 0.92
CA ASN A 152 -19.66 17.16 -0.52
C ASN A 152 -18.39 17.85 -1.06
N GLY A 153 -18.07 19.05 -0.56
CA GLY A 153 -16.83 19.75 -0.88
C GLY A 153 -15.62 18.94 -0.42
N TYR A 154 -15.63 18.50 0.83
CA TYR A 154 -14.54 17.71 1.40
C TYR A 154 -14.28 16.41 0.63
N VAL A 155 -15.33 15.63 0.34
CA VAL A 155 -15.18 14.36 -0.42
C VAL A 155 -14.74 14.62 -1.85
N LYS A 156 -15.29 15.65 -2.49
CA LYS A 156 -14.89 15.98 -3.88
C LYS A 156 -13.42 16.38 -3.96
N ASP A 157 -12.99 17.31 -3.11
CA ASP A 157 -11.65 17.86 -3.21
C ASP A 157 -10.57 16.83 -2.81
N ASN A 158 -10.80 16.05 -1.74
CA ASN A 158 -9.80 15.14 -1.22
C ASN A 158 -9.89 13.73 -1.83
N LEU A 159 -11.10 13.16 -1.95
CA LEU A 159 -11.22 11.79 -2.45
C LEU A 159 -11.27 11.73 -3.97
N LEU A 160 -12.06 12.60 -4.63
CA LEU A 160 -12.21 12.53 -6.09
C LEU A 160 -11.07 13.24 -6.81
N ASN A 161 -10.84 14.52 -6.50
CA ASN A 161 -9.88 15.34 -7.24
C ASN A 161 -8.44 14.97 -6.92
N ASP A 162 -8.12 14.62 -5.68
CA ASP A 162 -6.76 14.25 -5.30
C ASP A 162 -6.51 12.74 -5.45
N CYS A 163 -7.35 11.88 -4.86
CA CYS A 163 -7.04 10.46 -4.79
C CYS A 163 -7.49 9.69 -6.04
N LEU A 164 -8.79 9.72 -6.37
CA LEU A 164 -9.33 8.93 -7.48
C LEU A 164 -8.76 9.38 -8.83
N ALA A 165 -8.41 10.66 -8.97
CA ALA A 165 -7.75 11.17 -10.16
C ALA A 165 -6.44 10.42 -10.48
N ASP A 166 -5.66 10.02 -9.49
CA ASP A 166 -4.46 9.22 -9.69
C ASP A 166 -4.77 7.87 -10.35
N ALA A 167 -5.84 7.19 -9.92
CA ALA A 167 -6.26 5.93 -10.51
C ALA A 167 -6.73 6.10 -11.96
N VAL A 168 -7.47 7.19 -12.25
CA VAL A 168 -7.91 7.54 -13.61
C VAL A 168 -6.71 7.82 -14.52
N ILE A 169 -5.76 8.62 -14.06
CA ILE A 169 -4.52 8.96 -14.80
C ILE A 169 -3.71 7.68 -15.07
N TYR A 170 -3.56 6.83 -14.04
CA TYR A 170 -2.79 5.59 -14.19
C TYR A 170 -3.44 4.59 -15.14
N GLN A 171 -4.77 4.49 -15.17
CA GLN A 171 -5.49 3.58 -16.09
C GLN A 171 -5.66 4.16 -17.50
N GLY A 172 -5.32 5.44 -17.71
CA GLY A 172 -5.41 6.14 -18.98
C GLY A 172 -4.13 6.08 -19.83
N GLU A 173 -3.99 7.07 -20.70
CA GLU A 173 -2.83 7.21 -21.61
C GLU A 173 -1.48 7.27 -20.89
N SER A 174 -1.47 7.79 -19.65
CA SER A 174 -0.24 7.94 -18.87
C SER A 174 0.30 6.61 -18.31
N HIS A 175 -0.44 5.50 -18.42
CA HIS A 175 -0.08 4.20 -17.85
C HIS A 175 1.35 3.77 -18.17
N VAL A 176 1.71 3.75 -19.46
CA VAL A 176 3.03 3.28 -19.92
C VAL A 176 4.14 4.18 -19.37
N ALA A 177 3.95 5.50 -19.44
CA ALA A 177 4.96 6.46 -18.98
C ALA A 177 5.21 6.36 -17.46
N ILE A 178 4.15 6.20 -16.67
CA ILE A 178 4.23 6.05 -15.21
C ILE A 178 4.85 4.69 -14.86
N ARG A 179 4.40 3.60 -15.48
CA ARG A 179 5.00 2.26 -15.31
C ARG A 179 6.49 2.28 -15.61
N ASP A 180 6.90 2.88 -16.71
CA ASP A 180 8.31 2.95 -17.11
C ASP A 180 9.13 3.86 -16.17
N ALA A 181 8.53 4.89 -15.57
CA ALA A 181 9.16 5.65 -14.50
C ALA A 181 9.39 4.78 -13.26
N MET A 182 8.41 3.97 -12.85
CA MET A 182 8.57 3.00 -11.76
C MET A 182 9.64 1.96 -12.07
N VAL A 183 9.68 1.42 -13.30
CA VAL A 183 10.74 0.49 -13.76
C VAL A 183 12.12 1.12 -13.58
N ARG A 184 12.33 2.35 -14.06
CA ARG A 184 13.62 3.05 -13.89
C ARG A 184 14.00 3.22 -12.43
N THR A 185 13.05 3.61 -11.60
CA THR A 185 13.28 3.87 -10.17
C THR A 185 13.61 2.58 -9.42
N ILE A 186 12.86 1.50 -9.65
CA ILE A 186 13.15 0.19 -9.05
C ILE A 186 14.51 -0.33 -9.55
N SER A 187 14.83 -0.15 -10.83
CA SER A 187 16.14 -0.52 -11.37
C SER A 187 17.26 0.21 -10.66
N GLN A 188 17.13 1.52 -10.44
CA GLN A 188 18.10 2.32 -9.69
C GLN A 188 18.31 1.81 -8.26
N VAL A 189 17.23 1.48 -7.54
CA VAL A 189 17.30 0.90 -6.18
C VAL A 189 18.08 -0.41 -6.19
N LEU A 190 17.81 -1.28 -7.16
CA LEU A 190 18.47 -2.59 -7.27
C LEU A 190 19.94 -2.48 -7.70
N GLU A 191 20.27 -1.56 -8.59
CA GLU A 191 21.66 -1.28 -9.03
C GLU A 191 22.52 -0.74 -7.89
N ASN A 192 21.95 0.14 -7.06
CA ASN A 192 22.63 0.67 -5.87
C ASN A 192 22.82 -0.40 -4.79
N ASN A 193 22.09 -1.53 -4.87
CA ASN A 193 22.12 -2.63 -3.91
C ASN A 193 22.31 -3.97 -4.64
N PRO A 194 23.49 -4.21 -5.23
CA PRO A 194 23.72 -5.29 -6.18
C PRO A 194 23.80 -6.69 -5.55
N ASP A 195 23.88 -6.80 -4.22
CA ASP A 195 23.92 -8.10 -3.56
C ASP A 195 22.63 -8.90 -3.84
N SER A 196 22.78 -9.94 -4.67
CA SER A 196 21.68 -10.80 -5.09
C SER A 196 21.10 -11.68 -3.97
N GLU A 197 21.78 -11.75 -2.85
CA GLU A 197 21.42 -12.59 -1.69
C GLU A 197 20.69 -11.79 -0.59
N THR A 198 20.70 -10.45 -0.67
CA THR A 198 19.98 -9.59 0.26
C THR A 198 18.47 -9.84 0.15
N PRO A 199 17.77 -10.22 1.24
CA PRO A 199 16.32 -10.36 1.21
C PRO A 199 15.62 -9.06 0.83
N LEU A 200 14.53 -9.17 0.06
CA LEU A 200 13.69 -8.05 -0.32
C LEU A 200 12.29 -8.23 0.30
N VAL A 201 11.85 -7.19 0.99
CA VAL A 201 10.48 -7.03 1.48
C VAL A 201 9.83 -5.89 0.70
N VAL A 202 8.56 -6.01 0.43
CA VAL A 202 7.76 -4.95 -0.18
C VAL A 202 6.60 -4.62 0.73
N VAL A 203 6.34 -3.32 0.90
CA VAL A 203 5.14 -2.77 1.51
C VAL A 203 4.51 -1.82 0.50
N ALA A 204 3.33 -2.14 0.00
CA ALA A 204 2.65 -1.35 -1.01
C ALA A 204 1.22 -1.03 -0.60
N GLU A 205 0.82 0.23 -0.73
CA GLU A 205 -0.53 0.68 -0.44
C GLU A 205 -1.35 0.86 -1.73
N SER A 206 -2.60 0.42 -1.70
CA SER A 206 -3.65 0.80 -2.63
C SER A 206 -3.19 0.66 -4.11
N LEU A 207 -3.30 1.71 -4.91
CA LEU A 207 -2.83 1.80 -6.30
C LEU A 207 -1.33 1.48 -6.45
N GLY A 208 -0.52 1.83 -5.44
CA GLY A 208 0.92 1.53 -5.45
C GLY A 208 1.22 0.04 -5.59
N SER A 209 0.34 -0.84 -5.10
CA SER A 209 0.46 -2.29 -5.29
C SER A 209 0.38 -2.67 -6.76
N LYS A 210 -0.61 -2.13 -7.49
CA LYS A 210 -0.76 -2.39 -8.94
C LYS A 210 0.44 -1.84 -9.71
N MET A 211 0.82 -0.59 -9.45
CA MET A 211 1.96 0.06 -10.11
C MET A 211 3.26 -0.75 -9.94
N LEU A 212 3.48 -1.28 -8.74
CA LEU A 212 4.64 -2.12 -8.44
C LEU A 212 4.62 -3.42 -9.26
N PHE A 213 3.48 -4.14 -9.30
CA PHE A 213 3.40 -5.40 -10.04
C PHE A 213 3.48 -5.19 -11.54
N ASP A 214 2.88 -4.14 -12.07
CA ASP A 214 3.01 -3.78 -13.49
C ASP A 214 4.47 -3.46 -13.84
N ALA A 215 5.19 -2.75 -12.97
CA ALA A 215 6.61 -2.45 -13.17
C ALA A 215 7.49 -3.71 -13.07
N LEU A 216 7.31 -4.54 -12.02
CA LEU A 216 8.07 -5.79 -11.87
C LEU A 216 7.79 -6.78 -13.01
N GLY A 217 6.53 -6.86 -13.46
CA GLY A 217 6.15 -7.64 -14.63
C GLY A 217 6.86 -7.15 -15.90
N ALA A 218 6.82 -5.83 -16.14
CA ALA A 218 7.50 -5.22 -17.28
C ALA A 218 9.02 -5.43 -17.26
N MET A 219 9.64 -5.39 -16.07
CA MET A 219 11.06 -5.71 -15.91
C MET A 219 11.37 -7.16 -16.32
N LEU A 220 10.56 -8.12 -15.85
CA LEU A 220 10.74 -9.55 -16.15
C LEU A 220 10.54 -9.87 -17.64
N GLU A 221 9.67 -9.14 -18.31
CA GLU A 221 9.37 -9.28 -19.75
C GLU A 221 10.22 -8.36 -20.64
N SER A 222 11.09 -7.53 -20.05
CA SER A 222 11.90 -6.56 -20.80
C SER A 222 12.78 -7.24 -21.86
N TRP A 223 12.82 -6.67 -23.04
CA TRP A 223 13.79 -7.05 -24.08
C TRP A 223 15.22 -6.58 -23.77
N GLN A 224 15.36 -5.56 -22.90
CA GLN A 224 16.67 -5.07 -22.43
C GLN A 224 17.25 -6.05 -21.41
N PRO A 225 18.41 -6.66 -21.69
CA PRO A 225 18.98 -7.71 -20.83
C PRO A 225 19.24 -7.24 -19.40
N GLN A 226 19.73 -6.01 -19.21
CA GLN A 226 20.02 -5.44 -17.90
C GLN A 226 18.76 -5.27 -17.06
N THR A 227 17.72 -4.64 -17.61
CA THR A 227 16.42 -4.44 -16.94
C THR A 227 15.81 -5.79 -16.55
N ARG A 228 15.86 -6.77 -17.47
CA ARG A 228 15.35 -8.12 -17.18
C ARG A 228 16.15 -8.81 -16.08
N ALA A 229 17.48 -8.67 -16.07
CA ALA A 229 18.33 -9.25 -15.02
C ALA A 229 17.99 -8.66 -13.63
N LEU A 230 17.75 -7.35 -13.54
CA LEU A 230 17.30 -6.68 -12.31
C LEU A 230 15.90 -7.16 -11.89
N GLY A 231 14.95 -7.30 -12.82
CA GLY A 231 13.65 -7.89 -12.52
C GLY A 231 13.74 -9.32 -11.99
N GLN A 232 14.62 -10.14 -12.57
CA GLN A 232 14.91 -11.49 -12.08
C GLN A 232 15.56 -11.46 -10.69
N GLN A 233 16.46 -10.53 -10.42
CA GLN A 233 17.04 -10.32 -9.10
C GLN A 233 15.97 -9.97 -8.08
N ALA A 234 15.09 -9.00 -8.37
CA ALA A 234 13.99 -8.63 -7.49
C ALA A 234 13.06 -9.83 -7.22
N ALA A 235 12.66 -10.56 -8.27
CA ALA A 235 11.78 -11.73 -8.15
C ALA A 235 12.37 -12.85 -7.29
N ARG A 236 13.69 -13.04 -7.33
CA ARG A 236 14.40 -14.04 -6.47
C ARG A 236 14.49 -13.59 -5.03
N ARG A 237 14.81 -12.31 -4.79
CA ARG A 237 15.02 -11.73 -3.46
C ARG A 237 13.70 -11.53 -2.69
N LEU A 238 12.59 -11.34 -3.40
CA LEU A 238 11.29 -11.06 -2.80
C LEU A 238 10.74 -12.27 -2.05
N GLY A 239 10.75 -12.18 -0.72
CA GLY A 239 10.25 -13.22 0.18
C GLY A 239 9.01 -12.80 0.96
N LEU A 240 8.75 -11.49 1.08
CA LEU A 240 7.64 -10.97 1.87
C LEU A 240 7.03 -9.75 1.19
N LEU A 241 5.72 -9.78 1.02
CA LEU A 241 4.93 -8.75 0.38
C LEU A 241 3.74 -8.39 1.27
N PHE A 242 3.68 -7.15 1.70
CA PHE A 242 2.53 -6.55 2.38
C PHE A 242 1.77 -5.64 1.42
N MET A 243 0.46 -5.83 1.37
CA MET A 243 -0.48 -5.03 0.58
C MET A 243 -1.52 -4.42 1.51
N ALA A 244 -1.59 -3.12 1.56
CA ALA A 244 -2.54 -2.37 2.39
C ALA A 244 -3.58 -1.70 1.49
N GLY A 245 -4.89 -1.88 1.77
CA GLY A 245 -5.95 -1.26 0.97
C GLY A 245 -5.97 -1.72 -0.49
N ASN A 246 -5.88 -3.01 -0.75
CA ASN A 246 -5.74 -3.59 -2.09
C ASN A 246 -6.85 -3.18 -3.06
N GLN A 247 -6.49 -2.66 -4.24
CA GLN A 247 -7.40 -2.21 -5.30
C GLN A 247 -7.35 -3.06 -6.58
N LEU A 248 -6.58 -4.15 -6.62
CA LEU A 248 -6.43 -4.97 -7.83
C LEU A 248 -7.75 -5.40 -8.46
N PRO A 249 -8.79 -5.81 -7.69
CA PRO A 249 -10.06 -6.23 -8.29
C PRO A 249 -10.76 -5.13 -9.09
N ILE A 250 -10.84 -3.91 -8.57
CA ILE A 250 -11.52 -2.81 -9.24
C ILE A 250 -10.69 -2.24 -10.39
N LEU A 251 -9.38 -2.09 -10.19
CA LEU A 251 -8.48 -1.57 -11.22
C LEU A 251 -8.34 -2.57 -12.40
N GLY A 252 -8.40 -3.87 -12.13
CA GLY A 252 -8.38 -4.91 -13.15
C GLY A 252 -9.61 -4.90 -14.08
N LEU A 253 -10.71 -4.23 -13.71
CA LEU A 253 -11.86 -4.08 -14.60
C LEU A 253 -11.53 -3.24 -15.83
N ALA A 254 -10.64 -2.26 -15.71
CA ALA A 254 -10.22 -1.44 -16.85
C ALA A 254 -9.39 -2.21 -17.90
N GLU A 255 -8.85 -3.37 -17.54
CA GLU A 255 -8.07 -4.24 -18.42
C GLU A 255 -8.93 -5.29 -19.14
N GLN A 256 -10.23 -5.33 -18.83
CA GLN A 256 -11.16 -6.31 -19.38
C GLN A 256 -11.96 -5.74 -20.56
N SER A 257 -12.13 -6.56 -21.59
CA SER A 257 -13.01 -6.19 -22.72
C SER A 257 -14.48 -6.38 -22.35
N ALA A 258 -15.29 -5.35 -22.55
CA ALA A 258 -16.74 -5.42 -22.38
C ALA A 258 -17.40 -6.45 -23.33
N ALA A 259 -16.74 -6.79 -24.44
CA ALA A 259 -17.20 -7.80 -25.39
C ALA A 259 -16.92 -9.24 -24.93
N ALA A 260 -16.11 -9.45 -23.90
CA ALA A 260 -15.80 -10.76 -23.34
C ALA A 260 -16.98 -11.25 -22.48
N GLN A 261 -18.06 -11.70 -23.10
CA GLN A 261 -19.29 -12.15 -22.45
C GLN A 261 -19.13 -13.39 -21.55
N ARG A 262 -18.01 -14.08 -21.61
CA ARG A 262 -17.64 -15.17 -20.69
C ARG A 262 -16.16 -14.97 -20.32
N ALA A 263 -15.94 -14.08 -19.41
CA ALA A 263 -14.60 -13.84 -18.92
C ALA A 263 -14.06 -15.10 -18.22
N ILE A 264 -13.15 -15.80 -18.88
CA ILE A 264 -12.02 -16.33 -18.15
C ILE A 264 -11.46 -15.08 -17.47
N ALA A 265 -11.59 -14.99 -16.15
CA ALA A 265 -11.14 -13.83 -15.39
C ALA A 265 -9.71 -13.54 -15.84
N THR A 266 -9.50 -12.39 -16.47
CA THR A 266 -8.17 -11.98 -16.90
C THR A 266 -7.28 -11.95 -15.67
N GLN A 267 -6.04 -12.43 -15.79
CA GLN A 267 -5.08 -12.39 -14.70
C GLN A 267 -4.86 -10.92 -14.31
N ASP A 268 -5.01 -10.62 -13.03
CA ASP A 268 -4.60 -9.32 -12.52
C ASP A 268 -3.06 -9.19 -12.45
N SER A 269 -2.57 -7.98 -12.20
CA SER A 269 -1.14 -7.68 -12.18
C SER A 269 -0.36 -8.55 -11.20
N LEU A 270 -0.94 -8.88 -10.02
CA LEU A 270 -0.29 -9.77 -9.06
C LEU A 270 -0.20 -11.20 -9.60
N GLN A 271 -1.28 -11.75 -10.16
CA GLN A 271 -1.27 -13.09 -10.76
C GLN A 271 -0.23 -13.19 -11.87
N ARG A 272 -0.22 -12.18 -12.78
CA ARG A 272 0.77 -12.10 -13.86
C ARG A 272 2.19 -12.07 -13.31
N PHE A 273 2.46 -11.24 -12.32
CA PHE A 273 3.78 -11.18 -11.67
C PHE A 273 4.17 -12.52 -11.04
N LEU A 274 3.26 -13.18 -10.32
CA LEU A 274 3.52 -14.49 -9.69
C LEU A 274 3.84 -15.56 -10.74
N ASP A 275 3.14 -15.56 -11.87
CA ASP A 275 3.39 -16.50 -12.96
C ASP A 275 4.74 -16.23 -13.64
N LEU A 276 5.08 -14.96 -13.88
CA LEU A 276 6.38 -14.58 -14.41
C LEU A 276 7.51 -14.95 -13.44
N ARG A 277 7.30 -14.74 -12.14
CA ARG A 277 8.23 -15.13 -11.08
C ARG A 277 8.49 -16.65 -11.09
N ARG A 278 7.46 -17.47 -11.27
CA ARG A 278 7.59 -18.94 -11.34
C ARG A 278 8.42 -19.42 -12.53
N ARG A 279 8.36 -18.70 -13.64
CA ARG A 279 9.09 -19.04 -14.89
C ARG A 279 10.56 -18.67 -14.85
N GLN A 280 11.05 -17.96 -13.80
CA GLN A 280 12.44 -17.53 -13.74
C GLN A 280 13.37 -18.73 -13.51
N PRO A 281 14.46 -18.87 -14.30
CA PRO A 281 15.47 -19.89 -14.08
C PRO A 281 16.25 -19.61 -12.80
N ASN A 282 16.85 -20.67 -12.21
CA ASN A 282 17.75 -20.57 -11.05
C ASN A 282 17.12 -19.97 -9.79
N ARG A 283 15.91 -20.39 -9.51
CA ARG A 283 15.29 -20.17 -8.22
C ARG A 283 16.10 -20.94 -7.15
N ARG A 284 16.83 -20.24 -6.28
CA ARG A 284 17.55 -20.91 -5.19
C ARG A 284 16.54 -21.57 -4.24
N ALA A 285 16.77 -22.85 -3.96
CA ALA A 285 15.89 -23.66 -3.12
C ALA A 285 15.98 -23.27 -1.63
N ASP A 286 16.98 -22.51 -1.23
CA ASP A 286 17.43 -22.30 0.14
C ASP A 286 17.22 -20.87 0.68
N THR A 287 16.88 -19.88 -0.14
CA THR A 287 16.52 -18.52 0.30
C THR A 287 15.03 -18.29 0.12
N LEU A 288 14.30 -18.14 1.22
CA LEU A 288 12.86 -17.84 1.25
C LEU A 288 12.11 -18.61 0.15
N GLN A 289 12.04 -19.94 0.29
CA GLN A 289 11.45 -20.85 -0.69
C GLN A 289 10.00 -20.51 -1.04
N ARG A 290 9.31 -19.78 -0.14
CA ARG A 290 7.90 -19.42 -0.29
C ARG A 290 7.70 -17.94 -0.09
N LEU A 291 7.13 -17.27 -1.10
CA LEU A 291 6.69 -15.88 -0.96
C LEU A 291 5.49 -15.81 -0.01
N ALA A 292 5.59 -15.00 1.04
CA ALA A 292 4.44 -14.66 1.87
C ALA A 292 3.81 -13.37 1.34
N VAL A 293 2.53 -13.42 0.98
CA VAL A 293 1.70 -12.28 0.60
C VAL A 293 0.69 -12.04 1.70
N VAL A 294 0.71 -10.86 2.29
CA VAL A 294 -0.18 -10.45 3.39
C VAL A 294 -0.97 -9.24 2.93
N ALA A 295 -2.29 -9.35 2.89
CA ALA A 295 -3.16 -8.25 2.49
C ALA A 295 -3.96 -7.75 3.70
N PHE A 296 -3.91 -6.46 3.99
CA PHE A 296 -4.71 -5.79 5.01
C PHE A 296 -5.90 -5.09 4.36
N THR A 297 -7.09 -5.38 4.86
CA THR A 297 -8.34 -4.80 4.36
C THR A 297 -9.19 -4.32 5.52
N ASP A 298 -9.56 -3.04 5.53
CA ASP A 298 -10.65 -2.54 6.34
C ASP A 298 -11.95 -2.76 5.55
N PRO A 299 -12.92 -3.52 6.06
CA PRO A 299 -14.19 -3.74 5.34
C PRO A 299 -15.03 -2.48 5.11
N ASN A 300 -14.76 -1.37 5.83
CA ASN A 300 -15.41 -0.09 5.64
C ASN A 300 -14.67 0.83 4.66
N ASP A 301 -13.50 0.44 4.19
CA ASP A 301 -12.80 1.12 3.13
C ASP A 301 -13.53 0.94 1.79
N LEU A 302 -14.08 2.03 1.26
CA LEU A 302 -14.89 2.02 0.03
C LEU A 302 -14.09 1.68 -1.23
N LEU A 303 -12.77 1.71 -1.18
CA LEU A 303 -11.88 1.58 -2.32
C LEU A 303 -11.05 0.30 -2.27
N SER A 304 -11.00 -0.40 -1.14
CA SER A 304 -10.24 -1.63 -1.01
C SER A 304 -11.09 -2.89 -1.19
N TYR A 305 -10.40 -3.95 -1.57
CA TYR A 305 -10.98 -5.27 -1.77
C TYR A 305 -10.11 -6.32 -1.10
N ARG A 306 -10.74 -7.32 -0.53
CA ARG A 306 -10.06 -8.47 0.04
C ARG A 306 -9.24 -9.19 -1.02
N LEU A 307 -8.08 -9.68 -0.62
CA LEU A 307 -7.27 -10.56 -1.45
C LEU A 307 -7.71 -12.00 -1.20
N LEU A 308 -8.47 -12.58 -2.13
CA LEU A 308 -8.97 -13.95 -1.98
C LEU A 308 -7.82 -14.96 -2.05
N PRO A 309 -7.43 -15.63 -0.95
CA PRO A 309 -6.26 -16.50 -0.93
C PRO A 309 -6.31 -17.61 -1.96
N ALA A 310 -7.47 -18.23 -2.16
CA ALA A 310 -7.64 -19.32 -3.14
C ALA A 310 -7.24 -18.93 -4.57
N ARG A 311 -7.23 -17.64 -4.89
CA ARG A 311 -6.85 -17.13 -6.23
C ARG A 311 -5.34 -17.08 -6.44
N TYR A 312 -4.56 -16.93 -5.37
CA TYR A 312 -3.12 -16.63 -5.45
C TYR A 312 -2.25 -17.69 -4.77
N THR A 313 -2.82 -18.46 -3.85
CA THR A 313 -2.07 -19.50 -3.13
C THR A 313 -1.56 -20.57 -4.09
N ALA A 314 -0.28 -20.91 -3.93
CA ALA A 314 0.40 -21.94 -4.70
C ALA A 314 1.48 -22.58 -3.80
N PRO A 315 2.11 -23.70 -4.22
CA PRO A 315 3.16 -24.32 -3.42
C PRO A 315 4.30 -23.36 -3.03
N ASP A 316 4.53 -22.34 -3.85
CA ASP A 316 5.56 -21.32 -3.67
C ASP A 316 5.03 -19.97 -3.14
N VAL A 317 3.73 -19.83 -2.90
CA VAL A 317 3.09 -18.61 -2.42
C VAL A 317 2.12 -18.93 -1.28
N ALA A 318 2.34 -18.32 -0.13
CA ALA A 318 1.38 -18.29 0.97
C ALA A 318 0.65 -16.95 0.97
N VAL A 319 -0.65 -16.97 1.17
CA VAL A 319 -1.47 -15.74 1.21
C VAL A 319 -2.20 -15.67 2.52
N ALA A 320 -2.08 -14.54 3.21
CA ALA A 320 -2.86 -14.18 4.39
C ALA A 320 -3.74 -12.97 4.05
N ASP A 321 -5.05 -13.09 4.27
CA ASP A 321 -6.00 -11.99 4.15
C ASP A 321 -6.40 -11.56 5.56
N VAL A 322 -6.09 -10.32 5.92
CA VAL A 322 -6.20 -9.79 7.29
C VAL A 322 -7.21 -8.66 7.31
N LEU A 323 -8.27 -8.81 8.11
CA LEU A 323 -9.23 -7.75 8.36
C LEU A 323 -8.72 -6.87 9.51
N VAL A 324 -8.78 -5.56 9.30
CA VAL A 324 -8.38 -4.53 10.26
C VAL A 324 -9.46 -3.46 10.38
N SER A 325 -9.44 -2.67 11.45
CA SER A 325 -10.23 -1.44 11.57
C SER A 325 -9.27 -0.26 11.68
N ASN A 326 -9.29 0.62 10.69
CA ASN A 326 -8.45 1.82 10.65
C ASN A 326 -9.04 2.97 11.46
N ASP A 327 -10.38 3.01 11.61
CA ASP A 327 -11.10 3.97 12.45
C ASP A 327 -12.28 3.30 13.16
N ARG A 328 -13.10 4.09 13.83
CA ARG A 328 -14.29 3.64 14.54
C ARG A 328 -15.51 3.73 13.65
N THR A 329 -16.33 2.69 13.67
CA THR A 329 -17.68 2.77 13.12
C THR A 329 -18.61 3.47 14.09
N TRP A 330 -19.43 4.40 13.58
CA TRP A 330 -20.45 5.11 14.34
C TRP A 330 -21.80 4.40 14.18
N LEU A 331 -22.33 3.88 15.26
CA LEU A 331 -23.61 3.13 15.30
C LEU A 331 -23.66 1.95 14.30
N GLY A 332 -22.51 1.45 13.84
CA GLY A 332 -22.46 0.44 12.77
C GLY A 332 -22.95 0.93 11.40
N LEU A 333 -23.13 2.24 11.22
CA LEU A 333 -23.68 2.84 10.00
C LEU A 333 -22.62 3.47 9.11
N ILE A 334 -21.60 4.08 9.69
CA ILE A 334 -20.58 4.81 8.94
C ILE A 334 -19.23 4.78 9.66
N GLU A 335 -18.18 4.71 8.89
CA GLU A 335 -16.80 5.02 9.24
C GLU A 335 -16.31 6.16 8.35
N ASN A 336 -15.31 6.93 8.80
CA ASN A 336 -14.74 7.96 7.95
C ASN A 336 -14.03 7.30 6.74
N PRO A 337 -14.54 7.48 5.50
CA PRO A 337 -13.99 6.76 4.34
C PRO A 337 -12.56 7.16 3.98
N MET A 338 -12.14 8.38 4.35
CA MET A 338 -10.76 8.83 4.13
C MET A 338 -9.81 8.10 5.09
N THR A 339 -10.13 8.06 6.37
CA THR A 339 -9.33 7.36 7.38
C THR A 339 -9.30 5.85 7.12
N ALA A 340 -10.45 5.27 6.78
CA ALA A 340 -10.54 3.86 6.44
C ALA A 340 -9.59 3.46 5.30
N HIS A 341 -9.40 4.35 4.30
CA HIS A 341 -8.53 4.07 3.15
C HIS A 341 -7.06 4.50 3.34
N LEU A 342 -6.80 5.62 4.01
CA LEU A 342 -5.47 6.23 4.03
C LEU A 342 -4.62 5.84 5.24
N ASP A 343 -5.24 5.29 6.30
CA ASP A 343 -4.54 5.12 7.57
C ASP A 343 -4.05 3.69 7.83
N TYR A 344 -3.94 2.84 6.80
CA TYR A 344 -3.41 1.48 7.00
C TYR A 344 -2.04 1.46 7.66
N LEU A 345 -1.07 2.22 7.13
CA LEU A 345 0.27 2.28 7.71
C LEU A 345 0.34 3.16 8.97
N ALA A 346 -0.72 3.92 9.26
CA ALA A 346 -0.91 4.63 10.53
C ALA A 346 -1.53 3.74 11.61
N ASN A 347 -2.17 2.65 11.22
CA ASN A 347 -2.77 1.68 12.13
C ASN A 347 -1.67 0.89 12.86
N PRO A 348 -1.59 0.98 14.21
CA PRO A 348 -0.52 0.31 14.97
C PRO A 348 -0.58 -1.22 14.87
N ASP A 349 -1.77 -1.79 14.66
CA ASP A 349 -1.91 -3.24 14.50
C ASP A 349 -1.30 -3.69 13.17
N VAL A 350 -1.52 -2.93 12.07
CA VAL A 350 -0.91 -3.16 10.76
C VAL A 350 0.61 -2.98 10.85
N GLY A 351 1.07 -1.88 11.46
CA GLY A 351 2.50 -1.64 11.68
C GLY A 351 3.17 -2.78 12.44
N THR A 352 2.53 -3.26 13.51
CA THR A 352 3.02 -4.40 14.29
C THR A 352 3.12 -5.67 13.46
N MET A 353 2.13 -5.97 12.63
CA MET A 353 2.16 -7.15 11.76
C MET A 353 3.22 -7.04 10.66
N ILE A 354 3.44 -5.85 10.10
CA ILE A 354 4.52 -5.62 9.12
C ILE A 354 5.89 -5.81 9.79
N ALA A 355 6.10 -5.22 10.94
CA ALA A 355 7.37 -5.30 11.65
C ALA A 355 7.65 -6.71 12.21
N CYS A 356 6.65 -7.33 12.83
CA CYS A 356 6.80 -8.49 13.71
C CYS A 356 6.21 -9.79 13.18
N GLY A 357 5.35 -9.73 12.16
CA GLY A 357 4.61 -10.88 11.65
C GLY A 357 3.42 -11.28 12.51
N PHE A 358 2.85 -12.46 12.21
CA PHE A 358 1.75 -13.03 12.97
C PHE A 358 1.91 -14.55 13.15
N PRO A 359 1.82 -15.08 14.38
CA PRO A 359 1.88 -14.32 15.63
C PRO A 359 3.19 -13.55 15.79
N ALA A 360 3.16 -12.43 16.51
CA ALA A 360 4.32 -11.58 16.69
C ALA A 360 5.50 -12.36 17.30
N VAL A 361 6.68 -12.19 16.72
CA VAL A 361 7.91 -12.83 17.23
C VAL A 361 8.32 -12.27 18.59
N ALA A 362 9.09 -13.05 19.38
CA ALA A 362 9.48 -12.67 20.73
C ALA A 362 10.28 -11.37 20.81
N LEU A 363 11.00 -10.99 19.75
CA LEU A 363 11.75 -9.73 19.63
C LEU A 363 10.87 -8.47 19.61
N CYS A 364 9.56 -8.64 19.43
CA CYS A 364 8.55 -7.58 19.37
C CYS A 364 7.65 -7.53 20.62
N ARG A 365 8.05 -8.16 21.71
CA ARG A 365 7.29 -8.22 22.97
C ARG A 365 7.99 -7.47 24.06
#